data_69616468faf066d5193e5fa0029889b7
#
_entry.id   69616468faf066d5193e5fa0029889b7
#
_cell.length_a   1.000
_cell.length_b   1.000
_cell.length_c   1.000
_cell.angle_alpha   90.00
_cell.angle_beta   90.00
_cell.angle_gamma   90.00
#
_symmetry.space_group_name_H-M   'P 1'
#
loop_
_entity.id
_entity.type
_entity.pdbx_description
1 polymer ?
#
loop_
_entity_poly.entity_id
_entity_poly.type
_entity_poly.pdbx_seq_one_letter_code
_entity_poly.pdbx_strand_id
1 'polypeptide(L)'
;MPKNKSISKKKNSASNKRPDVCDRSMTFHECELAVLRQAVDENEETRSRRVISSNEIKQILEIVENFIISKKLVCYGGTAINNILPSYAQFYDSELELPDYDFFSNNALEHAKELADIYYKAGYEDVEAKSGVHEGTFKVFVNYIPIADITEIITPL
;
A
#
# COMPACT_ATOMS: atom_id res chain seq x y z
N MET A 1 11.50 -15.85 -65.04
CA MET A 1 10.76 -16.75 -64.12
C MET A 1 11.28 -16.57 -62.73
N PRO A 2 10.56 -15.95 -61.81
CA PRO A 2 10.96 -15.82 -60.44
C PRO A 2 10.54 -17.04 -59.61
N LYS A 3 11.45 -17.53 -58.79
CA LYS A 3 11.26 -18.71 -57.92
C LYS A 3 10.44 -18.32 -56.68
N ASN A 4 9.31 -19.00 -56.50
CA ASN A 4 8.48 -18.93 -55.28
C ASN A 4 9.28 -19.47 -54.07
N LYS A 5 9.54 -18.59 -53.09
CA LYS A 5 9.96 -19.00 -51.76
C LYS A 5 8.74 -19.30 -50.90
N SER A 6 8.54 -20.55 -50.56
CA SER A 6 7.54 -20.99 -49.60
C SER A 6 7.92 -20.50 -48.20
N ILE A 7 7.05 -19.66 -47.60
CA ILE A 7 7.16 -19.21 -46.23
C ILE A 7 6.61 -20.33 -45.34
N SER A 8 7.51 -21.04 -44.68
CA SER A 8 7.17 -22.02 -43.67
C SER A 8 6.61 -21.27 -42.43
N LYS A 9 5.32 -21.39 -42.17
CA LYS A 9 4.68 -20.96 -40.94
C LYS A 9 5.18 -21.85 -39.78
N LYS A 10 6.07 -21.32 -38.95
CA LYS A 10 6.37 -21.91 -37.64
C LYS A 10 5.08 -21.85 -36.82
N LYS A 11 4.47 -23.00 -36.57
CA LYS A 11 3.44 -23.17 -35.55
C LYS A 11 4.14 -23.00 -34.19
N ASN A 12 3.92 -21.87 -33.51
CA ASN A 12 4.18 -21.76 -32.11
C ASN A 12 3.21 -22.66 -31.36
N SER A 13 3.66 -23.85 -30.99
CA SER A 13 2.96 -24.66 -30.00
C SER A 13 3.17 -23.97 -28.65
N ALA A 14 2.21 -23.17 -28.22
CA ALA A 14 2.12 -22.74 -26.84
C ALA A 14 2.08 -24.02 -25.98
N SER A 15 3.13 -24.28 -25.23
CA SER A 15 3.15 -25.38 -24.28
C SER A 15 2.07 -25.09 -23.24
N ASN A 16 1.07 -25.93 -23.18
CA ASN A 16 -0.06 -25.87 -22.25
C ASN A 16 0.42 -26.31 -20.85
N LYS A 17 1.52 -25.71 -20.37
CA LYS A 17 2.01 -25.89 -19.01
C LYS A 17 1.14 -25.08 -18.08
N ARG A 18 0.56 -25.76 -17.09
CA ARG A 18 -0.17 -25.12 -16.02
C ARG A 18 0.76 -24.15 -15.29
N PRO A 19 0.32 -22.92 -14.95
CA PRO A 19 1.13 -21.98 -14.18
C PRO A 19 1.59 -22.59 -12.83
N ASP A 20 2.79 -22.28 -12.39
CA ASP A 20 3.40 -22.85 -11.17
C ASP A 20 2.60 -22.53 -9.90
N VAL A 21 1.83 -21.45 -9.91
CA VAL A 21 0.93 -21.05 -8.81
C VAL A 21 -0.30 -21.96 -8.67
N CYS A 22 -0.59 -22.77 -9.67
CA CYS A 22 -1.76 -23.63 -9.69
C CYS A 22 -1.44 -25.05 -9.17
N ASP A 23 -2.07 -25.43 -8.08
CA ASP A 23 -2.05 -26.81 -7.58
C ASP A 23 -2.85 -27.73 -8.54
N ARG A 24 -2.47 -29.01 -8.57
CA ARG A 24 -3.16 -30.03 -9.38
C ARG A 24 -4.59 -30.32 -8.92
N SER A 25 -4.90 -30.01 -7.65
CA SER A 25 -6.23 -30.15 -7.07
C SER A 25 -7.19 -29.00 -7.43
N MET A 26 -6.66 -27.88 -7.92
CA MET A 26 -7.46 -26.70 -8.30
C MET A 26 -8.26 -26.94 -9.58
N THR A 27 -9.49 -26.49 -9.58
CA THR A 27 -10.29 -26.35 -10.80
C THR A 27 -9.68 -25.29 -11.71
N PHE A 28 -10.10 -25.23 -12.97
CA PHE A 28 -9.65 -24.20 -13.91
C PHE A 28 -9.92 -22.79 -13.37
N HIS A 29 -11.11 -22.56 -12.81
CA HIS A 29 -11.50 -21.26 -12.26
C HIS A 29 -10.67 -20.85 -11.03
N GLU A 30 -10.40 -21.77 -10.13
CA GLU A 30 -9.53 -21.54 -8.97
C GLU A 30 -8.10 -21.22 -9.40
N CYS A 31 -7.60 -21.89 -10.42
CA CYS A 31 -6.29 -21.59 -11.00
C CYS A 31 -6.24 -20.20 -11.64
N GLU A 32 -7.27 -19.80 -12.41
CA GLU A 32 -7.35 -18.44 -12.95
C GLU A 32 -7.33 -17.37 -11.86
N LEU A 33 -8.10 -17.56 -10.78
CA LEU A 33 -8.11 -16.64 -9.64
C LEU A 33 -6.76 -16.58 -8.93
N ALA A 34 -6.07 -17.71 -8.79
CA ALA A 34 -4.73 -17.76 -8.18
C ALA A 34 -3.70 -16.99 -9.04
N VAL A 35 -3.74 -17.16 -10.36
CA VAL A 35 -2.86 -16.41 -11.30
C VAL A 35 -3.14 -14.91 -11.25
N LEU A 36 -4.42 -14.52 -11.23
CA LEU A 36 -4.79 -13.11 -11.14
C LEU A 36 -4.33 -12.48 -9.83
N ARG A 37 -4.50 -13.19 -8.71
CA ARG A 37 -4.03 -12.72 -7.39
C ARG A 37 -2.52 -12.53 -7.38
N GLN A 38 -1.76 -13.51 -7.87
CA GLN A 38 -0.31 -13.38 -7.96
C GLN A 38 0.11 -12.18 -8.82
N ALA A 39 -0.53 -11.96 -9.97
CA ALA A 39 -0.23 -10.83 -10.84
C ALA A 39 -0.54 -9.46 -10.17
N VAL A 40 -1.59 -9.40 -9.36
CA VAL A 40 -1.92 -8.20 -8.56
C VAL A 40 -0.86 -7.96 -7.51
N ASP A 41 -0.50 -8.99 -6.73
CA ASP A 41 0.49 -8.90 -5.65
C ASP A 41 1.86 -8.46 -6.19
N GLU A 42 2.32 -9.06 -7.31
CA GLU A 42 3.56 -8.67 -7.99
C GLU A 42 3.55 -7.24 -8.52
N ASN A 43 2.40 -6.78 -9.01
CA ASN A 43 2.24 -5.41 -9.51
C ASN A 43 2.23 -4.39 -8.36
N GLU A 44 1.55 -4.71 -7.27
CA GLU A 44 1.53 -3.88 -6.05
C GLU A 44 2.93 -3.77 -5.45
N GLU A 45 3.67 -4.87 -5.33
CA GLU A 45 5.05 -4.87 -4.84
C GLU A 45 5.96 -4.01 -5.73
N THR A 46 5.86 -4.15 -7.06
CA THR A 46 6.65 -3.37 -8.02
C THR A 46 6.29 -1.89 -7.94
N ARG A 47 5.02 -1.56 -7.78
CA ARG A 47 4.54 -0.19 -7.63
C ARG A 47 5.04 0.42 -6.33
N SER A 48 4.95 -0.30 -5.22
CA SER A 48 5.42 0.12 -3.91
C SER A 48 6.92 0.44 -3.92
N ARG A 49 7.74 -0.42 -4.50
CA ARG A 49 9.19 -0.17 -4.65
C ARG A 49 9.50 1.14 -5.37
N ARG A 50 8.77 1.46 -6.45
CA ARG A 50 8.97 2.71 -7.21
C ARG A 50 8.57 3.93 -6.40
N VAL A 51 7.51 3.80 -5.62
CA VAL A 51 6.94 4.89 -4.81
C VAL A 51 7.84 5.17 -3.60
N ILE A 52 8.27 4.15 -2.87
CA ILE A 52 9.12 4.28 -1.67
C ILE A 52 10.47 4.94 -1.98
N SER A 53 11.01 4.72 -3.18
CA SER A 53 12.30 5.31 -3.59
C SER A 53 12.23 6.79 -3.95
N SER A 54 11.03 7.38 -4.02
CA SER A 54 10.87 8.78 -4.40
C SER A 54 11.12 9.73 -3.21
N ASN A 55 11.80 10.85 -3.47
CA ASN A 55 11.97 11.91 -2.46
C ASN A 55 10.63 12.47 -1.98
N GLU A 56 9.61 12.44 -2.82
CA GLU A 56 8.26 12.89 -2.51
C GLU A 56 7.63 12.06 -1.38
N ILE A 57 7.77 10.73 -1.44
CA ILE A 57 7.26 9.84 -0.39
C ILE A 57 7.94 10.10 0.94
N LYS A 58 9.25 10.30 0.95
CA LYS A 58 9.98 10.64 2.18
C LYS A 58 9.45 11.91 2.82
N GLN A 59 9.14 12.93 2.01
CA GLN A 59 8.55 14.17 2.51
C GLN A 59 7.12 13.96 3.06
N ILE A 60 6.32 13.14 2.37
CA ILE A 60 4.97 12.78 2.84
C ILE A 60 5.04 12.10 4.21
N LEU A 61 5.93 11.12 4.37
CA LEU A 61 6.09 10.39 5.63
C LEU A 61 6.64 11.29 6.75
N GLU A 62 7.58 12.17 6.46
CA GLU A 62 8.13 13.13 7.42
C GLU A 62 7.03 14.06 7.98
N ILE A 63 6.08 14.48 7.16
CA ILE A 63 4.96 15.33 7.59
C ILE A 63 4.09 14.60 8.62
N VAL A 64 3.68 13.35 8.36
CA VAL A 64 2.84 12.59 9.31
C VAL A 64 3.60 12.25 10.59
N GLU A 65 4.87 11.90 10.50
CA GLU A 65 5.72 11.63 11.67
C GLU A 65 5.84 12.86 12.56
N ASN A 66 6.14 14.02 11.97
CA ASN A 66 6.20 15.29 12.71
C ASN A 66 4.84 15.67 13.32
N PHE A 67 3.73 15.39 12.64
CA PHE A 67 2.39 15.61 13.18
C PHE A 67 2.16 14.74 14.41
N ILE A 68 2.42 13.43 14.34
CA ILE A 68 2.27 12.49 15.45
C ILE A 68 3.11 12.94 16.67
N ILE A 69 4.36 13.32 16.44
CA ILE A 69 5.27 13.78 17.50
C ILE A 69 4.78 15.08 18.12
N SER A 70 4.42 16.07 17.30
CA SER A 70 3.98 17.39 17.77
C SER A 70 2.70 17.34 18.59
N LYS A 71 1.78 16.46 18.25
CA LYS A 71 0.51 16.22 18.94
C LYS A 71 0.63 15.22 20.09
N LYS A 72 1.78 14.55 20.24
CA LYS A 72 2.04 13.49 21.23
C LYS A 72 1.03 12.36 21.14
N LEU A 73 0.72 11.93 19.91
CA LEU A 73 -0.23 10.86 19.64
C LEU A 73 0.43 9.50 19.81
N VAL A 74 -0.38 8.49 20.12
CA VAL A 74 0.11 7.14 20.38
C VAL A 74 -0.12 6.28 19.14
N CYS A 75 0.96 5.82 18.52
CA CYS A 75 0.90 4.86 17.41
C CYS A 75 0.60 3.45 17.92
N TYR A 76 -0.11 2.69 17.10
CA TYR A 76 -0.38 1.27 17.30
C TYR A 76 -0.22 0.53 15.96
N GLY A 77 -0.62 -0.74 15.91
CA GLY A 77 -0.60 -1.52 14.68
C GLY A 77 0.78 -2.00 14.25
N GLY A 78 0.85 -2.53 13.05
CA GLY A 78 2.04 -3.20 12.53
C GLY A 78 3.26 -2.29 12.40
N THR A 79 3.10 -1.09 11.88
CA THR A 79 4.19 -0.12 11.72
C THR A 79 4.81 0.28 13.07
N ALA A 80 3.97 0.55 14.08
CA ALA A 80 4.46 0.88 15.41
C ALA A 80 5.23 -0.27 16.06
N ILE A 81 4.70 -1.49 15.97
CA ILE A 81 5.36 -2.69 16.49
C ILE A 81 6.68 -2.93 15.76
N ASN A 82 6.69 -2.85 14.43
CA ASN A 82 7.89 -3.05 13.63
C ASN A 82 9.01 -2.08 14.00
N ASN A 83 8.68 -0.81 14.28
CA ASN A 83 9.65 0.22 14.59
C ASN A 83 10.32 0.06 15.97
N ILE A 84 9.68 -0.62 16.93
CA ILE A 84 10.26 -0.92 18.24
C ILE A 84 11.01 -2.24 18.28
N LEU A 85 10.85 -3.10 17.29
CA LEU A 85 11.57 -4.36 17.20
C LEU A 85 13.02 -4.16 16.77
N PRO A 86 13.96 -4.97 17.32
CA PRO A 86 15.31 -4.98 16.80
C PRO A 86 15.34 -5.42 15.35
N SER A 87 16.31 -4.96 14.58
CA SER A 87 16.38 -5.14 13.12
C SER A 87 16.21 -6.59 12.65
N TYR A 88 16.72 -7.56 13.41
CA TYR A 88 16.58 -8.98 13.08
C TYR A 88 15.17 -9.56 13.26
N ALA A 89 14.29 -8.85 13.98
CA ALA A 89 12.92 -9.27 14.27
C ALA A 89 11.88 -8.42 13.53
N GLN A 90 12.32 -7.40 12.79
CA GLN A 90 11.43 -6.59 11.97
C GLN A 90 10.85 -7.43 10.83
N PHE A 91 9.54 -7.29 10.60
CA PHE A 91 8.78 -8.06 9.62
C PHE A 91 8.30 -7.23 8.42
N TYR A 92 8.34 -5.89 8.52
CA TYR A 92 8.15 -5.02 7.38
C TYR A 92 9.49 -4.64 6.75
N ASP A 93 9.57 -4.77 5.45
CA ASP A 93 10.70 -4.28 4.68
C ASP A 93 10.42 -2.83 4.29
N SER A 94 11.12 -1.89 4.93
CA SER A 94 10.99 -0.46 4.66
C SER A 94 11.37 -0.06 3.23
N GLU A 95 12.03 -0.94 2.49
CA GLU A 95 12.35 -0.73 1.07
C GLU A 95 11.22 -1.20 0.14
N LEU A 96 10.31 -2.03 0.64
CA LEU A 96 9.25 -2.67 -0.13
C LEU A 96 7.85 -2.23 0.24
N GLU A 97 7.65 -1.80 1.48
CA GLU A 97 6.33 -1.47 2.01
C GLU A 97 6.28 -0.02 2.50
N LEU A 98 5.25 0.70 2.05
CA LEU A 98 4.94 2.02 2.59
C LEU A 98 4.35 1.87 3.99
N PRO A 99 4.89 2.57 4.99
CA PRO A 99 4.28 2.59 6.31
C PRO A 99 2.90 3.26 6.24
N ASP A 100 1.89 2.57 6.75
CA ASP A 100 0.58 3.12 7.07
C ASP A 100 0.58 3.38 8.58
N TYR A 101 0.41 4.65 8.98
CA TYR A 101 0.51 5.04 10.37
C TYR A 101 -0.84 4.94 11.06
N ASP A 102 -0.99 3.93 11.91
CA ASP A 102 -2.13 3.81 12.80
C ASP A 102 -1.87 4.55 14.11
N PHE A 103 -2.73 5.49 14.49
CA PHE A 103 -2.59 6.17 15.77
C PHE A 103 -3.93 6.56 16.40
N PHE A 104 -3.90 6.60 17.73
CA PHE A 104 -5.04 7.01 18.53
C PHE A 104 -5.09 8.52 18.73
N SER A 105 -6.32 9.05 18.75
CA SER A 105 -6.59 10.45 19.00
C SER A 105 -7.86 10.60 19.84
N ASN A 106 -7.87 11.57 20.74
CA ASN A 106 -9.08 12.00 21.46
C ASN A 106 -9.96 12.96 20.63
N ASN A 107 -9.53 13.30 19.41
CA ASN A 107 -10.27 14.16 18.49
C ASN A 107 -9.90 13.79 17.03
N ALA A 108 -10.21 12.55 16.67
CA ALA A 108 -9.71 11.94 15.44
C ALA A 108 -10.18 12.66 14.18
N LEU A 109 -11.43 13.15 14.14
CA LEU A 109 -11.94 13.90 13.00
C LEU A 109 -11.17 15.21 12.77
N GLU A 110 -10.95 16.00 13.81
CA GLU A 110 -10.24 17.27 13.68
C GLU A 110 -8.76 17.05 13.34
N HIS A 111 -8.12 16.03 13.92
CA HIS A 111 -6.75 15.67 13.58
C HIS A 111 -6.62 15.18 12.13
N ALA A 112 -7.60 14.45 11.61
CA ALA A 112 -7.62 14.04 10.21
C ALA A 112 -7.73 15.26 9.26
N LYS A 113 -8.60 16.21 9.58
CA LYS A 113 -8.73 17.47 8.83
C LYS A 113 -7.45 18.30 8.90
N GLU A 114 -6.89 18.46 10.08
CA GLU A 114 -5.67 19.24 10.29
C GLU A 114 -4.48 18.63 9.53
N LEU A 115 -4.32 17.31 9.57
CA LEU A 115 -3.27 16.62 8.82
C LEU A 115 -3.47 16.79 7.31
N ALA A 116 -4.69 16.68 6.80
CA ALA A 116 -5.00 16.93 5.41
C ALA A 116 -4.69 18.39 5.01
N ASP A 117 -5.02 19.35 5.85
CA ASP A 117 -4.71 20.78 5.63
C ASP A 117 -3.21 21.04 5.59
N ILE A 118 -2.43 20.36 6.41
CA ILE A 118 -0.96 20.45 6.41
C ILE A 118 -0.41 19.98 5.07
N TYR A 119 -0.88 18.83 4.57
CA TYR A 119 -0.47 18.32 3.25
C TYR A 119 -0.87 19.27 2.11
N TYR A 120 -2.09 19.79 2.14
CA TYR A 120 -2.54 20.75 1.14
C TYR A 120 -1.70 22.02 1.14
N LYS A 121 -1.37 22.57 2.30
CA LYS A 121 -0.49 23.73 2.44
C LYS A 121 0.96 23.46 2.02
N ALA A 122 1.40 22.20 2.12
CA ALA A 122 2.71 21.77 1.63
C ALA A 122 2.77 21.63 0.10
N GLY A 123 1.62 21.78 -0.60
CA GLY A 123 1.55 21.79 -2.06
C GLY A 123 1.04 20.48 -2.68
N TYR A 124 0.52 19.55 -1.89
CA TYR A 124 -0.13 18.34 -2.43
C TYR A 124 -1.56 18.68 -2.85
N GLU A 125 -1.93 18.32 -4.08
CA GLU A 125 -3.25 18.62 -4.64
C GLU A 125 -4.29 17.53 -4.34
N ASP A 126 -3.88 16.27 -4.41
CA ASP A 126 -4.75 15.11 -4.18
C ASP A 126 -4.67 14.65 -2.73
N VAL A 127 -5.35 15.38 -1.84
CA VAL A 127 -5.41 15.09 -0.40
C VAL A 127 -6.85 14.80 0.00
N GLU A 128 -7.07 13.67 0.65
CA GLU A 128 -8.39 13.27 1.15
C GLU A 128 -8.33 12.91 2.64
N ALA A 129 -9.31 13.40 3.39
CA ALA A 129 -9.65 12.89 4.72
C ALA A 129 -11.07 12.34 4.69
N LYS A 130 -11.24 11.06 5.02
CA LYS A 130 -12.56 10.40 4.95
C LYS A 130 -12.76 9.41 6.10
N SER A 131 -14.02 9.10 6.40
CA SER A 131 -14.36 8.06 7.38
C SER A 131 -13.82 6.70 6.93
N GLY A 132 -13.23 5.95 7.86
CA GLY A 132 -12.89 4.55 7.68
C GLY A 132 -14.12 3.65 7.77
N VAL A 133 -13.89 2.35 7.64
CA VAL A 133 -14.94 1.32 7.77
C VAL A 133 -15.41 1.18 9.22
N HIS A 134 -14.52 1.37 10.17
CA HIS A 134 -14.82 1.33 11.60
C HIS A 134 -15.28 2.69 12.09
N GLU A 135 -16.32 2.71 12.93
CA GLU A 135 -16.81 3.93 13.56
C GLU A 135 -15.69 4.60 14.38
N GLY A 136 -15.58 5.91 14.26
CA GLY A 136 -14.54 6.69 14.94
C GLY A 136 -13.14 6.58 14.30
N THR A 137 -12.99 5.92 13.15
CA THR A 137 -11.73 5.87 12.40
C THR A 137 -11.81 6.77 11.19
N PHE A 138 -10.78 7.58 10.98
CA PHE A 138 -10.62 8.47 9.82
C PHE A 138 -9.31 8.18 9.12
N LYS A 139 -9.38 8.14 7.79
CA LYS A 139 -8.23 7.85 6.93
C LYS A 139 -7.79 9.10 6.20
N VAL A 140 -6.48 9.31 6.11
CA VAL A 140 -5.88 10.37 5.33
C VAL A 140 -5.08 9.78 4.18
N PHE A 141 -5.36 10.26 2.97
CA PHE A 141 -4.70 9.87 1.73
C PHE A 141 -3.99 11.08 1.12
N VAL A 142 -2.83 10.85 0.54
CA VAL A 142 -2.08 11.83 -0.23
C VAL A 142 -1.66 11.19 -1.54
N ASN A 143 -1.98 11.81 -2.67
CA ASN A 143 -1.75 11.26 -4.01
C ASN A 143 -2.30 9.82 -4.15
N TYR A 144 -3.51 9.58 -3.61
CA TYR A 144 -4.18 8.27 -3.56
C TYR A 144 -3.48 7.19 -2.71
N ILE A 145 -2.45 7.58 -1.95
CA ILE A 145 -1.72 6.68 -1.06
C ILE A 145 -2.29 6.82 0.34
N PRO A 146 -2.70 5.72 1.01
CA PRO A 146 -3.08 5.77 2.41
C PRO A 146 -1.86 6.10 3.27
N ILE A 147 -1.97 7.12 4.11
CA ILE A 147 -0.85 7.61 4.94
C ILE A 147 -1.14 7.39 6.41
N ALA A 148 -2.39 7.58 6.83
CA ALA A 148 -2.74 7.51 8.24
C ALA A 148 -4.16 6.99 8.46
N ASP A 149 -4.31 6.14 9.47
CA ASP A 149 -5.55 5.71 10.06
C ASP A 149 -5.62 6.26 11.50
N ILE A 150 -6.55 7.19 11.72
CA ILE A 150 -6.71 7.89 12.99
C ILE A 150 -7.96 7.39 13.69
N THR A 151 -7.78 6.71 14.82
CA THR A 151 -8.88 6.13 15.59
C THR A 151 -9.16 6.92 16.85
N GLU A 152 -10.42 7.27 17.05
CA GLU A 152 -10.87 8.01 18.23
C GLU A 152 -10.84 7.13 19.47
N ILE A 153 -10.18 7.63 20.52
CA ILE A 153 -10.25 7.01 21.86
C ILE A 153 -11.47 7.61 22.57
N ILE A 154 -12.47 6.80 22.77
CA ILE A 154 -13.55 7.11 23.70
C ILE A 154 -12.99 6.83 25.09
N THR A 155 -12.54 7.87 25.80
CA THR A 155 -12.17 7.72 27.21
C THR A 155 -13.44 7.45 27.99
N PRO A 156 -13.59 6.31 28.67
CA PRO A 156 -14.70 6.15 29.60
C PRO A 156 -14.56 7.22 30.69
N LEU A 157 -15.61 7.95 30.90
CA LEU A 157 -15.76 8.89 32.00
C LEU A 157 -15.71 8.16 33.33
#